data_6a88a82c9945fc726a5c1a5305dd5f5d
#
_entry.id   6a88a82c9945fc726a5c1a5305dd5f5d
#
_cell.length_a   1.000
_cell.length_b   1.000
_cell.length_c   1.000
_cell.angle_alpha   90.00
_cell.angle_beta   90.00
_cell.angle_gamma   90.00
#
_symmetry.space_group_name_H-M   'P 1'
#
loop_
_entity.id
_entity.type
_entity.pdbx_description
1 polymer ?
#
loop_
_entity_poly.entity_id
_entity_poly.type
_entity_poly.pdbx_seq_one_letter_code
_entity_poly.pdbx_strand_id
1 'polypeptide(L)'
;MFTLASSRLKPVLRRNAFSEGSLFYSPSAARADPFRSLLVSIAQSVRAPVFIHLWSYRLTFLLSGMSLGAWAPLVPFARDRAGLEEAQLGLLLLCFGFGSMLAMPLAGMLTTRKGCRFVSLIGGALICCMLPLLATLSSLPALAVALAVFGAGLGSIDVAMNVQGLMVERDHGRPMMSGFHGLFSLGGISSALLMTLLLWLGASPLLAVAVVVALIAGMLLWHARYLVPHGADDPSAPFAWPTTKVVIVGILCFIALLVEGAVLDWSAVFLNRMHQIDLSVAGGAYAVFSLTMAAGRFSGDWLRKRLGAVNLLIGGGLLVMVGFAMAILLEPWPLFLLGFALIGLGLSNTFPVYCSVVGAQTGMPAGLAIAVITGIGYCGILLGPALIGFAAHVVGLREALLCVGALMLAQVLTARRMAKG
;
A
#
# COMPACT_ATOMS: atom_id res chain seq x y z
N MET A 1 -28.17 -15.05 -66.28
CA MET A 1 -28.22 -13.84 -67.11
C MET A 1 -27.13 -12.93 -66.63
N PHE A 2 -26.04 -12.98 -67.38
CA PHE A 2 -25.09 -11.91 -67.74
C PHE A 2 -24.53 -11.04 -66.64
N THR A 3 -23.29 -11.04 -66.41
CA THR A 3 -21.94 -10.88 -66.99
C THR A 3 -21.23 -9.74 -66.34
N LEU A 4 -20.04 -10.01 -65.76
CA LEU A 4 -18.70 -9.57 -66.21
C LEU A 4 -18.52 -8.01 -66.21
N ALA A 5 -17.47 -7.40 -65.87
CA ALA A 5 -16.04 -7.65 -65.84
C ALA A 5 -15.34 -6.46 -65.15
N SER A 6 -14.33 -6.66 -64.37
CA SER A 6 -12.88 -6.42 -64.63
C SER A 6 -12.45 -5.01 -65.03
N SER A 7 -11.49 -4.50 -64.37
CA SER A 7 -10.13 -4.11 -64.79
C SER A 7 -9.61 -2.86 -64.06
N ARG A 8 -8.54 -3.00 -63.33
CA ARG A 8 -7.16 -2.54 -63.61
C ARG A 8 -7.06 -1.07 -64.06
N LEU A 9 -6.27 -0.24 -63.35
CA LEU A 9 -4.93 0.15 -63.75
C LEU A 9 -4.34 1.28 -62.87
N LYS A 10 -3.09 1.17 -62.62
CA LYS A 10 -2.12 2.09 -62.06
C LYS A 10 -1.74 3.22 -63.05
N PRO A 11 -0.68 3.96 -62.81
CA PRO A 11 -0.56 5.28 -62.15
C PRO A 11 -0.07 6.33 -63.17
N VAL A 12 -0.14 7.60 -62.81
CA VAL A 12 0.56 8.64 -63.62
C VAL A 12 1.40 9.53 -62.70
N LEU A 13 2.69 9.34 -62.87
CA LEU A 13 3.72 10.30 -62.60
C LEU A 13 3.54 11.58 -63.43
N ARG A 14 3.67 12.77 -62.88
CA ARG A 14 4.13 13.95 -63.60
C ARG A 14 5.22 14.68 -62.84
N ARG A 15 6.40 14.62 -63.44
CA ARG A 15 7.51 15.54 -63.29
C ARG A 15 7.18 16.89 -63.91
N ASN A 16 7.66 17.97 -63.29
CA ASN A 16 8.34 19.13 -63.89
C ASN A 16 8.95 19.89 -62.70
N ALA A 17 10.12 20.08 -62.61
CA ALA A 17 11.42 20.52 -63.09
C ALA A 17 11.54 22.06 -63.04
N PHE A 18 12.69 22.47 -62.51
CA PHE A 18 13.38 23.79 -62.49
C PHE A 18 12.93 24.76 -61.41
N SER A 19 13.80 25.38 -60.62
CA SER A 19 15.24 25.72 -60.84
C SER A 19 15.92 26.00 -59.48
N GLU A 20 17.15 25.60 -59.37
CA GLU A 20 18.34 26.26 -58.84
C GLU A 20 18.30 27.02 -57.51
N GLY A 21 19.17 26.59 -56.59
CA GLY A 21 19.61 27.30 -55.42
C GLY A 21 20.37 26.38 -54.46
N SER A 22 21.57 26.02 -54.86
CA SER A 22 22.57 25.26 -54.12
C SER A 22 22.76 25.78 -52.69
N LEU A 23 22.79 24.83 -51.75
CA LEU A 23 23.88 24.79 -50.76
C LEU A 23 23.82 23.40 -50.07
N PHE A 24 24.78 22.57 -50.46
CA PHE A 24 25.16 21.36 -49.75
C PHE A 24 25.46 21.68 -48.30
N TYR A 25 24.57 21.27 -47.37
CA TYR A 25 24.97 21.08 -46.00
C TYR A 25 25.12 19.58 -45.77
N SER A 26 26.33 19.11 -45.98
CA SER A 26 26.82 17.84 -45.46
C SER A 26 26.70 17.90 -43.95
N PRO A 27 26.01 16.92 -43.27
CA PRO A 27 26.19 16.81 -41.84
C PRO A 27 27.62 16.30 -41.61
N SER A 28 28.53 17.26 -41.48
CA SER A 28 29.85 16.97 -40.98
C SER A 28 29.70 16.28 -39.65
N ALA A 29 30.24 15.07 -39.53
CA ALA A 29 30.44 14.35 -38.30
C ALA A 29 30.86 15.36 -37.20
N ALA A 30 29.90 15.79 -36.39
CA ALA A 30 30.18 16.50 -35.17
C ALA A 30 31.06 15.54 -34.36
N ARG A 31 32.36 15.78 -34.32
CA ARG A 31 33.28 15.12 -33.41
C ARG A 31 32.65 15.20 -32.05
N ALA A 32 32.17 14.07 -31.54
CA ALA A 32 31.69 13.97 -30.18
C ALA A 32 32.82 14.50 -29.30
N ASP A 33 32.58 15.63 -28.64
CA ASP A 33 33.54 16.27 -27.75
C ASP A 33 33.94 15.19 -26.71
N PRO A 34 35.22 14.72 -26.75
CA PRO A 34 35.69 13.66 -25.86
C PRO A 34 35.54 14.06 -24.38
N PHE A 35 35.55 15.37 -24.11
CA PHE A 35 35.33 15.90 -22.78
C PHE A 35 33.84 15.76 -22.35
N ARG A 36 32.92 15.95 -23.28
CA ARG A 36 31.47 15.75 -23.03
C ARG A 36 31.12 14.27 -22.86
N SER A 37 31.78 13.39 -23.66
CA SER A 37 31.59 11.93 -23.49
C SER A 37 32.24 11.44 -22.20
N LEU A 38 33.37 12.00 -21.78
CA LEU A 38 34.02 11.71 -20.51
C LEU A 38 33.17 12.22 -19.32
N LEU A 39 32.63 13.43 -19.39
CA LEU A 39 31.72 13.96 -18.37
C LEU A 39 30.43 13.15 -18.26
N VAL A 40 29.88 12.70 -19.39
CA VAL A 40 28.70 11.80 -19.39
C VAL A 40 29.08 10.43 -18.83
N SER A 41 30.25 9.89 -19.15
CA SER A 41 30.78 8.63 -18.60
C SER A 41 31.05 8.74 -17.09
N ILE A 42 31.64 9.84 -16.64
CA ILE A 42 31.89 10.13 -15.22
C ILE A 42 30.55 10.33 -14.51
N ALA A 43 29.59 11.05 -15.10
CA ALA A 43 28.23 11.21 -14.53
C ALA A 43 27.44 9.89 -14.50
N GLN A 44 27.71 8.96 -15.41
CA GLN A 44 27.15 7.60 -15.40
C GLN A 44 27.85 6.68 -14.39
N SER A 45 29.17 6.84 -14.18
CA SER A 45 29.93 6.07 -13.18
C SER A 45 29.70 6.55 -11.73
N VAL A 46 29.28 7.81 -11.55
CA VAL A 46 28.86 8.39 -10.25
C VAL A 46 27.39 8.10 -9.93
N ARG A 47 26.61 7.44 -10.82
CA ARG A 47 25.30 6.92 -10.44
C ARG A 47 25.51 5.89 -9.34
N ALA A 48 25.01 6.20 -8.15
CA ALA A 48 24.97 5.23 -7.05
C ALA A 48 24.49 3.89 -7.62
N PRO A 49 25.14 2.77 -7.28
CA PRO A 49 24.82 1.49 -7.88
C PRO A 49 23.32 1.23 -7.75
N VAL A 50 22.68 0.72 -8.79
CA VAL A 50 21.24 0.39 -8.88
C VAL A 50 20.71 -0.30 -7.60
N PHE A 51 21.60 -1.03 -6.95
CA PHE A 51 21.38 -1.68 -5.66
C PHE A 51 21.01 -0.69 -4.54
N ILE A 52 21.69 0.45 -4.41
CA ILE A 52 21.44 1.43 -3.34
C ILE A 52 20.08 2.11 -3.54
N HIS A 53 19.70 2.43 -4.78
CA HIS A 53 18.38 2.97 -5.08
C HIS A 53 17.28 1.97 -4.70
N LEU A 54 17.42 0.70 -5.09
CA LEU A 54 16.44 -0.33 -4.78
C LEU A 54 16.27 -0.52 -3.26
N TRP A 55 17.37 -0.49 -2.48
CA TRP A 55 17.29 -0.56 -1.03
C TRP A 55 16.61 0.66 -0.41
N SER A 56 16.84 1.85 -0.95
CA SER A 56 16.17 3.06 -0.47
C SER A 56 14.65 2.96 -0.58
N TYR A 57 14.15 2.41 -1.68
CA TYR A 57 12.71 2.18 -1.86
C TYR A 57 12.16 1.16 -0.87
N ARG A 58 12.88 0.07 -0.67
CA ARG A 58 12.55 -0.96 0.32
C ARG A 58 12.50 -0.40 1.75
N LEU A 59 13.44 0.47 2.09
CA LEU A 59 13.50 1.10 3.41
C LEU A 59 12.32 2.04 3.66
N THR A 60 11.75 2.67 2.63
CA THR A 60 10.55 3.50 2.80
C THR A 60 9.34 2.67 3.25
N PHE A 61 9.16 1.47 2.69
CA PHE A 61 8.12 0.55 3.17
C PHE A 61 8.40 0.04 4.58
N LEU A 62 9.65 -0.33 4.87
CA LEU A 62 10.05 -0.79 6.20
C LEU A 62 9.78 0.28 7.28
N LEU A 63 10.24 1.53 7.07
CA LEU A 63 10.06 2.61 8.03
C LEU A 63 8.58 3.01 8.20
N SER A 64 7.78 2.94 7.13
CA SER A 64 6.35 3.18 7.21
C SER A 64 5.66 2.14 8.10
N GLY A 65 6.00 0.86 7.92
CA GLY A 65 5.56 -0.21 8.82
C GLY A 65 6.03 -0.01 10.25
N MET A 66 7.32 0.34 10.46
CA MET A 66 7.86 0.64 11.80
C MET A 66 7.10 1.78 12.49
N SER A 67 6.70 2.79 11.74
CA SER A 67 5.93 3.92 12.26
C SER A 67 4.59 3.49 12.83
N LEU A 68 3.86 2.65 12.09
CA LEU A 68 2.57 2.11 12.53
C LEU A 68 2.76 1.14 13.72
N GLY A 69 3.75 0.24 13.64
CA GLY A 69 4.03 -0.73 14.69
C GLY A 69 4.49 -0.13 16.01
N ALA A 70 5.07 1.09 16.00
CA ALA A 70 5.45 1.79 17.21
C ALA A 70 4.27 2.33 18.01
N TRP A 71 3.16 2.65 17.34
CA TRP A 71 1.97 3.21 17.99
C TRP A 71 1.20 2.16 18.82
N ALA A 72 1.04 0.94 18.31
CA ALA A 72 0.19 -0.08 18.92
C ALA A 72 0.52 -0.35 20.42
N PRO A 73 1.79 -0.56 20.83
CA PRO A 73 2.13 -0.76 22.24
C PRO A 73 1.95 0.51 23.11
N LEU A 74 1.83 1.70 22.50
CA LEU A 74 1.61 2.96 23.24
C LEU A 74 0.14 3.20 23.58
N VAL A 75 -0.80 2.56 22.89
CA VAL A 75 -2.24 2.80 23.07
C VAL A 75 -2.67 2.66 24.53
N PRO A 76 -2.32 1.57 25.27
CA PRO A 76 -2.68 1.45 26.69
C PRO A 76 -2.12 2.59 27.52
N PHE A 77 -0.85 2.97 27.32
CA PHE A 77 -0.22 4.06 28.06
C PHE A 77 -0.87 5.43 27.79
N ALA A 78 -1.28 5.70 26.54
CA ALA A 78 -2.00 6.92 26.20
C ALA A 78 -3.39 6.95 26.85
N ARG A 79 -4.11 5.81 26.82
CA ARG A 79 -5.40 5.64 27.48
C ARG A 79 -5.32 5.93 28.98
N ASP A 80 -4.40 5.24 29.68
CA ASP A 80 -4.29 5.34 31.15
C ASP A 80 -3.83 6.74 31.57
N ARG A 81 -2.86 7.32 30.87
CA ARG A 81 -2.34 8.67 31.13
C ARG A 81 -3.39 9.76 30.95
N ALA A 82 -4.27 9.60 29.95
CA ALA A 82 -5.33 10.57 29.66
C ALA A 82 -6.66 10.23 30.37
N GLY A 83 -6.73 9.12 31.11
CA GLY A 83 -7.95 8.68 31.80
C GLY A 83 -9.11 8.41 30.85
N LEU A 84 -8.84 7.82 29.66
CA LEU A 84 -9.87 7.66 28.63
C LEU A 84 -10.74 6.43 28.90
N GLU A 85 -12.04 6.62 28.75
CA GLU A 85 -13.01 5.53 28.65
C GLU A 85 -12.89 4.83 27.28
N GLU A 86 -13.42 3.62 27.17
CA GLU A 86 -13.33 2.82 25.94
C GLU A 86 -13.93 3.52 24.71
N ALA A 87 -15.06 4.20 24.88
CA ALA A 87 -15.71 4.96 23.80
C ALA A 87 -14.84 6.13 23.32
N GLN A 88 -14.20 6.84 24.26
CA GLN A 88 -13.28 7.96 23.94
C GLN A 88 -12.02 7.45 23.25
N LEU A 89 -11.48 6.31 23.67
CA LEU A 89 -10.35 5.67 22.99
C LEU A 89 -10.73 5.26 21.58
N GLY A 90 -11.91 4.68 21.37
CA GLY A 90 -12.41 4.36 20.03
C GLY A 90 -12.49 5.58 19.11
N LEU A 91 -13.06 6.69 19.60
CA LEU A 91 -13.12 7.96 18.86
C LEU A 91 -11.72 8.52 18.58
N LEU A 92 -10.80 8.40 19.53
CA LEU A 92 -9.41 8.82 19.37
C LEU A 92 -8.74 8.05 18.23
N LEU A 93 -8.90 6.72 18.18
CA LEU A 93 -8.31 5.88 17.13
C LEU A 93 -8.88 6.20 15.74
N LEU A 94 -10.14 6.63 15.64
CA LEU A 94 -10.72 7.11 14.38
C LEU A 94 -9.99 8.34 13.83
N CYS A 95 -9.44 9.20 14.69
CA CYS A 95 -8.69 10.39 14.26
C CYS A 95 -7.48 10.03 13.41
N PHE A 96 -6.81 8.90 13.69
CA PHE A 96 -5.71 8.39 12.88
C PHE A 96 -6.15 8.08 11.44
N GLY A 97 -7.21 7.29 11.28
CA GLY A 97 -7.75 6.94 9.97
C GLY A 97 -8.25 8.16 9.20
N PHE A 98 -8.96 9.07 9.88
CA PHE A 98 -9.46 10.29 9.30
C PHE A 98 -8.33 11.20 8.80
N GLY A 99 -7.27 11.39 9.62
CA GLY A 99 -6.08 12.15 9.22
C GLY A 99 -5.41 11.56 7.99
N SER A 100 -5.24 10.21 7.95
CA SER A 100 -4.68 9.50 6.80
C SER A 100 -5.50 9.75 5.53
N MET A 101 -6.82 9.56 5.60
CA MET A 101 -7.72 9.70 4.46
C MET A 101 -7.76 11.12 3.90
N LEU A 102 -7.75 12.14 4.74
CA LEU A 102 -7.73 13.54 4.30
C LEU A 102 -6.39 13.91 3.64
N ALA A 103 -5.28 13.35 4.12
CA ALA A 103 -3.96 13.65 3.57
C ALA A 103 -3.67 12.95 2.23
N MET A 104 -4.25 11.76 1.98
CA MET A 104 -3.93 10.95 0.79
C MET A 104 -4.19 11.65 -0.55
N PRO A 105 -5.31 12.33 -0.81
CA PRO A 105 -5.52 13.05 -2.07
C PRO A 105 -4.49 14.17 -2.27
N LEU A 106 -4.16 14.90 -1.20
CA LEU A 106 -3.13 15.94 -1.23
C LEU A 106 -1.75 15.33 -1.50
N ALA A 107 -1.43 14.21 -0.84
CA ALA A 107 -0.19 13.48 -1.07
C ALA A 107 -0.07 12.99 -2.51
N GLY A 108 -1.15 12.48 -3.11
CA GLY A 108 -1.19 12.08 -4.52
C GLY A 108 -0.89 13.25 -5.48
N MET A 109 -1.49 14.42 -5.24
CA MET A 109 -1.19 15.63 -6.01
C MET A 109 0.25 16.10 -5.81
N LEU A 110 0.72 16.12 -4.57
CA LEU A 110 2.09 16.54 -4.23
C LEU A 110 3.13 15.57 -4.78
N THR A 111 2.87 14.27 -4.80
CA THR A 111 3.76 13.27 -5.44
C THR A 111 3.93 13.56 -6.92
N THR A 112 2.85 13.88 -7.63
CA THR A 112 2.91 14.25 -9.05
C THR A 112 3.69 15.55 -9.26
N ARG A 113 3.45 16.59 -8.43
CA ARG A 113 4.03 17.93 -8.63
C ARG A 113 5.42 18.14 -8.04
N LYS A 114 5.69 17.56 -6.87
CA LYS A 114 6.92 17.77 -6.07
C LYS A 114 7.78 16.51 -5.95
N GLY A 115 7.26 15.38 -6.38
CA GLY A 115 7.92 14.08 -6.35
C GLY A 115 7.75 13.29 -5.06
N CYS A 116 8.03 11.98 -5.16
CA CYS A 116 7.89 11.03 -4.06
C CYS A 116 8.81 11.37 -2.87
N ARG A 117 10.03 11.81 -3.15
CA ARG A 117 11.01 12.21 -2.12
C ARG A 117 10.48 13.30 -1.20
N PHE A 118 9.89 14.35 -1.77
CA PHE A 118 9.35 15.48 -1.00
C PHE A 118 8.24 15.02 -0.05
N VAL A 119 7.29 14.24 -0.56
CA VAL A 119 6.15 13.75 0.25
C VAL A 119 6.61 12.78 1.33
N SER A 120 7.55 11.87 1.02
CA SER A 120 8.11 10.94 2.00
C SER A 120 8.86 11.66 3.13
N LEU A 121 9.59 12.74 2.82
CA LEU A 121 10.32 13.52 3.83
C LEU A 121 9.36 14.27 4.76
N ILE A 122 8.32 14.91 4.21
CA ILE A 122 7.31 15.60 5.02
C ILE A 122 6.54 14.61 5.88
N GLY A 123 6.04 13.52 5.30
CA GLY A 123 5.32 12.49 6.04
C GLY A 123 6.18 11.88 7.15
N GLY A 124 7.45 11.58 6.87
CA GLY A 124 8.39 11.08 7.88
C GLY A 124 8.69 12.08 8.99
N ALA A 125 8.84 13.36 8.66
CA ALA A 125 9.02 14.42 9.66
C ALA A 125 7.79 14.53 10.58
N LEU A 126 6.57 14.52 10.01
CA LEU A 126 5.32 14.52 10.80
C LEU A 126 5.27 13.31 11.74
N ILE A 127 5.60 12.12 11.28
CA ILE A 127 5.64 10.90 12.10
C ILE A 127 6.66 11.05 13.25
N CYS A 128 7.89 11.47 12.94
CA CYS A 128 8.94 11.63 13.93
C CYS A 128 8.60 12.69 15.00
N CYS A 129 7.85 13.73 14.64
CA CYS A 129 7.38 14.76 15.58
C CYS A 129 6.19 14.25 16.41
N MET A 130 5.24 13.53 15.80
CA MET A 130 4.01 13.16 16.50
C MET A 130 4.18 11.96 17.43
N LEU A 131 5.01 10.97 17.11
CA LEU A 131 5.21 9.79 17.98
C LEU A 131 5.64 10.16 19.40
N PRO A 132 6.63 11.05 19.63
CA PRO A 132 6.97 11.50 20.99
C PRO A 132 5.84 12.24 21.68
N LEU A 133 5.06 13.05 20.94
CA LEU A 133 3.88 13.73 21.48
C LEU A 133 2.81 12.73 21.92
N LEU A 134 2.56 11.69 21.12
CA LEU A 134 1.62 10.62 21.47
C LEU A 134 2.09 9.85 22.72
N ALA A 135 3.39 9.80 23.02
CA ALA A 135 3.93 9.19 24.22
C ALA A 135 3.83 10.10 25.47
N THR A 136 3.55 11.39 25.32
CA THR A 136 3.62 12.38 26.43
C THR A 136 2.32 13.13 26.70
N LEU A 137 1.51 13.40 25.67
CA LEU A 137 0.25 14.15 25.81
C LEU A 137 -0.76 13.41 26.69
N SER A 138 -1.46 14.15 27.57
CA SER A 138 -2.43 13.62 28.53
C SER A 138 -3.86 14.13 28.33
N SER A 139 -4.12 15.04 27.37
CA SER A 139 -5.47 15.53 27.10
C SER A 139 -6.05 14.93 25.83
N LEU A 140 -7.31 14.53 25.85
CA LEU A 140 -8.02 13.93 24.70
C LEU A 140 -7.93 14.81 23.43
N PRO A 141 -8.20 16.14 23.49
CA PRO A 141 -8.10 16.96 22.28
C PRO A 141 -6.68 17.03 21.69
N ALA A 142 -5.65 17.11 22.53
CA ALA A 142 -4.28 17.14 22.06
C ALA A 142 -3.84 15.80 21.45
N LEU A 143 -4.24 14.68 22.06
CA LEU A 143 -4.03 13.34 21.50
C LEU A 143 -4.77 13.16 20.16
N ALA A 144 -6.00 13.65 20.05
CA ALA A 144 -6.78 13.56 18.81
C ALA A 144 -6.10 14.31 17.65
N VAL A 145 -5.62 15.54 17.90
CA VAL A 145 -4.87 16.32 16.90
C VAL A 145 -3.55 15.63 16.56
N ALA A 146 -2.78 15.21 17.56
CA ALA A 146 -1.50 14.54 17.33
C ALA A 146 -1.69 13.24 16.53
N LEU A 147 -2.74 12.45 16.83
CA LEU A 147 -3.02 11.21 16.14
C LEU A 147 -3.53 11.45 14.71
N ALA A 148 -4.34 12.49 14.48
CA ALA A 148 -4.75 12.88 13.13
C ALA A 148 -3.56 13.33 12.27
N VAL A 149 -2.63 14.12 12.85
CA VAL A 149 -1.41 14.55 12.14
C VAL A 149 -0.46 13.37 11.91
N PHE A 150 -0.33 12.45 12.88
CA PHE A 150 0.42 11.20 12.71
C PHE A 150 -0.17 10.35 11.58
N GLY A 151 -1.50 10.20 11.54
CA GLY A 151 -2.22 9.55 10.44
C GLY A 151 -1.98 10.23 9.11
N ALA A 152 -2.04 11.57 9.05
CA ALA A 152 -1.76 12.33 7.83
C ALA A 152 -0.32 12.09 7.33
N GLY A 153 0.67 12.02 8.24
CA GLY A 153 2.04 11.68 7.92
C GLY A 153 2.16 10.27 7.31
N LEU A 154 1.54 9.28 7.96
CA LEU A 154 1.57 7.89 7.51
C LEU A 154 0.85 7.72 6.16
N GLY A 155 -0.35 8.28 6.00
CA GLY A 155 -1.10 8.24 4.75
C GLY A 155 -0.36 8.92 3.59
N SER A 156 0.38 10.01 3.88
CA SER A 156 1.22 10.67 2.87
C SER A 156 2.38 9.79 2.41
N ILE A 157 3.09 9.14 3.35
CA ILE A 157 4.16 8.18 3.01
C ILE A 157 3.57 6.99 2.25
N ASP A 158 2.39 6.49 2.66
CA ASP A 158 1.76 5.34 2.03
C ASP A 158 1.49 5.60 0.53
N VAL A 159 0.94 6.74 0.19
CA VAL A 159 0.78 7.14 -1.23
C VAL A 159 2.13 7.26 -1.92
N ALA A 160 3.09 7.98 -1.33
CA ALA A 160 4.39 8.23 -1.97
C ALA A 160 5.20 6.95 -2.19
N MET A 161 5.23 6.04 -1.20
CA MET A 161 5.97 4.77 -1.33
C MET A 161 5.34 3.85 -2.38
N ASN A 162 4.01 3.81 -2.49
CA ASN A 162 3.32 3.01 -3.50
C ASN A 162 3.54 3.56 -4.92
N VAL A 163 3.51 4.89 -5.11
CA VAL A 163 3.85 5.53 -6.39
C VAL A 163 5.29 5.21 -6.77
N GLN A 164 6.23 5.36 -5.83
CA GLN A 164 7.64 5.05 -6.04
C GLN A 164 7.88 3.57 -6.32
N GLY A 165 7.22 2.68 -5.57
CA GLY A 165 7.27 1.22 -5.79
C GLY A 165 6.80 0.83 -7.19
N LEU A 166 5.71 1.46 -7.67
CA LEU A 166 5.21 1.29 -9.02
C LEU A 166 6.23 1.73 -10.08
N MET A 167 6.88 2.88 -9.91
CA MET A 167 7.91 3.35 -10.84
C MET A 167 9.06 2.35 -10.92
N VAL A 168 9.51 1.84 -9.78
CA VAL A 168 10.58 0.83 -9.69
C VAL A 168 10.16 -0.49 -10.35
N GLU A 169 8.92 -0.93 -10.13
CA GLU A 169 8.37 -2.14 -10.76
C GLU A 169 8.36 -1.99 -12.30
N ARG A 170 7.97 -0.82 -12.82
CA ARG A 170 7.98 -0.50 -14.25
C ARG A 170 9.39 -0.50 -14.83
N ASP A 171 10.33 0.17 -14.16
CA ASP A 171 11.71 0.30 -14.62
C ASP A 171 12.43 -1.06 -14.69
N HIS A 172 12.10 -1.97 -13.77
CA HIS A 172 12.68 -3.31 -13.72
C HIS A 172 11.93 -4.34 -14.59
N GLY A 173 10.74 -4.02 -15.10
CA GLY A 173 9.92 -4.91 -15.92
C GLY A 173 9.50 -6.20 -15.23
N ARG A 174 9.42 -6.22 -13.91
CA ARG A 174 9.05 -7.40 -13.11
C ARG A 174 8.27 -7.02 -11.86
N PRO A 175 7.35 -7.90 -11.38
CA PRO A 175 6.61 -7.67 -10.15
C PRO A 175 7.54 -7.49 -8.95
N MET A 176 7.29 -6.46 -8.12
CA MET A 176 8.06 -6.11 -6.92
C MET A 176 7.20 -5.58 -5.78
N MET A 177 5.94 -5.22 -6.04
CA MET A 177 5.06 -4.57 -5.06
C MET A 177 4.77 -5.45 -3.84
N SER A 178 4.60 -6.75 -4.03
CA SER A 178 4.33 -7.67 -2.91
C SER A 178 5.51 -7.74 -1.94
N GLY A 179 6.74 -7.81 -2.45
CA GLY A 179 7.96 -7.79 -1.62
C GLY A 179 8.14 -6.48 -0.87
N PHE A 180 7.76 -5.34 -1.46
CA PHE A 180 7.75 -4.05 -0.77
C PHE A 180 6.76 -4.05 0.40
N HIS A 181 5.53 -4.52 0.21
CA HIS A 181 4.54 -4.66 1.28
C HIS A 181 4.95 -5.72 2.32
N GLY A 182 5.73 -6.74 1.95
CA GLY A 182 6.37 -7.65 2.89
C GLY A 182 7.30 -6.93 3.87
N LEU A 183 8.09 -5.97 3.38
CA LEU A 183 8.95 -5.13 4.23
C LEU A 183 8.15 -4.19 5.13
N PHE A 184 7.02 -3.66 4.67
CA PHE A 184 6.07 -2.94 5.54
C PHE A 184 5.61 -3.83 6.70
N SER A 185 5.19 -5.07 6.43
CA SER A 185 4.78 -6.01 7.48
C SER A 185 5.93 -6.32 8.46
N LEU A 186 7.15 -6.55 7.94
CA LEU A 186 8.34 -6.76 8.75
C LEU A 186 8.66 -5.55 9.63
N GLY A 187 8.54 -4.35 9.08
CA GLY A 187 8.72 -3.09 9.82
C GLY A 187 7.74 -2.97 10.98
N GLY A 188 6.47 -3.24 10.75
CA GLY A 188 5.43 -3.22 11.78
C GLY A 188 5.71 -4.20 12.90
N ILE A 189 5.99 -5.45 12.56
CA ILE A 189 6.30 -6.50 13.54
C ILE A 189 7.58 -6.15 14.33
N SER A 190 8.66 -5.78 13.65
CA SER A 190 9.95 -5.48 14.31
C SER A 190 9.87 -4.30 15.25
N SER A 191 9.13 -3.24 14.86
CA SER A 191 8.95 -2.07 15.70
C SER A 191 8.06 -2.35 16.92
N ALA A 192 6.95 -3.08 16.73
CA ALA A 192 6.08 -3.48 17.84
C ALA A 192 6.84 -4.34 18.86
N LEU A 193 7.62 -5.33 18.37
CA LEU A 193 8.47 -6.15 19.25
C LEU A 193 9.53 -5.33 19.95
N LEU A 194 10.22 -4.40 19.28
CA LEU A 194 11.23 -3.53 19.87
C LEU A 194 10.61 -2.66 20.95
N MET A 195 9.46 -2.01 20.68
CA MET A 195 8.73 -1.22 21.65
C MET A 195 8.34 -2.05 22.89
N THR A 196 7.75 -3.23 22.66
CA THR A 196 7.35 -4.15 23.75
C THR A 196 8.55 -4.58 24.58
N LEU A 197 9.66 -4.93 23.94
CA LEU A 197 10.90 -5.31 24.63
C LEU A 197 11.46 -4.17 25.50
N LEU A 198 11.53 -2.95 24.96
CA LEU A 198 12.03 -1.79 25.70
C LEU A 198 11.15 -1.47 26.90
N LEU A 199 9.82 -1.51 26.73
CA LEU A 199 8.85 -1.30 27.82
C LEU A 199 8.98 -2.41 28.88
N TRP A 200 9.14 -3.66 28.47
CA TRP A 200 9.34 -4.80 29.39
C TRP A 200 10.66 -4.68 30.18
N LEU A 201 11.70 -4.14 29.57
CA LEU A 201 12.98 -3.84 30.25
C LEU A 201 12.90 -2.62 31.19
N GLY A 202 11.72 -1.99 31.33
CA GLY A 202 11.49 -0.86 32.24
C GLY A 202 11.78 0.51 31.62
N ALA A 203 12.00 0.61 30.29
CA ALA A 203 12.12 1.90 29.64
C ALA A 203 10.80 2.68 29.73
N SER A 204 10.87 4.00 29.91
CA SER A 204 9.68 4.83 29.80
C SER A 204 9.10 4.82 28.37
N PRO A 205 7.78 5.02 28.19
CA PRO A 205 7.17 5.10 26.86
C PRO A 205 7.86 6.11 25.93
N LEU A 206 8.27 7.26 26.47
CA LEU A 206 9.00 8.27 25.72
C LEU A 206 10.39 7.79 25.28
N LEU A 207 11.13 7.09 26.13
CA LEU A 207 12.45 6.55 25.77
C LEU A 207 12.33 5.47 24.71
N ALA A 208 11.36 4.56 24.83
CA ALA A 208 11.11 3.52 23.83
C ALA A 208 10.76 4.13 22.46
N VAL A 209 9.89 5.15 22.45
CA VAL A 209 9.56 5.91 21.23
C VAL A 209 10.77 6.63 20.67
N ALA A 210 11.59 7.27 21.52
CA ALA A 210 12.77 8.01 21.06
C ALA A 210 13.76 7.10 20.31
N VAL A 211 13.94 5.85 20.77
CA VAL A 211 14.77 4.85 20.08
C VAL A 211 14.18 4.53 18.71
N VAL A 212 12.88 4.27 18.60
CA VAL A 212 12.25 3.95 17.31
C VAL A 212 12.26 5.15 16.37
N VAL A 213 11.99 6.35 16.88
CA VAL A 213 12.06 7.60 16.09
C VAL A 213 13.47 7.86 15.60
N ALA A 214 14.50 7.62 16.41
CA ALA A 214 15.89 7.74 15.98
C ALA A 214 16.23 6.77 14.84
N LEU A 215 15.74 5.53 14.89
CA LEU A 215 15.89 4.56 13.79
C LEU A 215 15.16 5.01 12.52
N ILE A 216 13.90 5.45 12.63
CA ILE A 216 13.10 5.95 11.50
C ILE A 216 13.79 7.18 10.88
N ALA A 217 14.15 8.17 11.71
CA ALA A 217 14.80 9.39 11.24
C ALA A 217 16.17 9.10 10.61
N GLY A 218 16.99 8.25 11.25
CA GLY A 218 18.28 7.82 10.74
C GLY A 218 18.17 7.13 9.37
N MET A 219 17.23 6.20 9.23
CA MET A 219 16.95 5.55 7.94
C MET A 219 16.47 6.57 6.91
N LEU A 220 15.51 7.43 7.27
CA LEU A 220 14.94 8.43 6.36
C LEU A 220 16.02 9.40 5.84
N LEU A 221 16.85 9.94 6.72
CA LEU A 221 17.93 10.86 6.37
C LEU A 221 19.00 10.19 5.53
N TRP A 222 19.37 8.94 5.88
CA TRP A 222 20.40 8.20 5.15
C TRP A 222 19.98 7.90 3.70
N HIS A 223 18.74 7.46 3.49
CA HIS A 223 18.30 7.07 2.15
C HIS A 223 17.58 8.17 1.37
N ALA A 224 17.24 9.30 1.99
CA ALA A 224 16.50 10.40 1.38
C ALA A 224 17.09 10.87 0.02
N ARG A 225 18.43 10.94 -0.07
CA ARG A 225 19.12 11.35 -1.29
C ARG A 225 18.95 10.38 -2.47
N TYR A 226 18.57 9.14 -2.19
CA TYR A 226 18.38 8.08 -3.19
C TYR A 226 16.92 7.89 -3.57
N LEU A 227 15.98 8.55 -2.89
CA LEU A 227 14.56 8.54 -3.25
C LEU A 227 14.33 9.28 -4.56
N VAL A 228 13.31 8.85 -5.30
CA VAL A 228 12.94 9.46 -6.58
C VAL A 228 12.51 10.92 -6.35
N PRO A 229 13.19 11.90 -6.98
CA PRO A 229 12.88 13.33 -6.79
C PRO A 229 11.64 13.78 -7.57
N HIS A 230 11.12 12.97 -8.47
CA HIS A 230 9.95 13.25 -9.30
C HIS A 230 8.81 12.27 -9.02
N GLY A 231 7.62 12.54 -9.56
CA GLY A 231 6.48 11.63 -9.55
C GLY A 231 6.49 10.67 -10.74
N ALA A 232 5.47 9.83 -10.82
CA ALA A 232 5.29 8.88 -11.91
C ALA A 232 4.73 9.52 -13.20
N ASP A 233 4.20 10.74 -13.10
CA ASP A 233 3.48 11.44 -14.14
C ASP A 233 4.09 12.82 -14.39
N ASP A 234 3.68 13.47 -15.49
CA ASP A 234 4.05 14.86 -15.81
C ASP A 234 3.57 15.80 -14.68
N PRO A 235 4.44 16.65 -14.11
CA PRO A 235 4.07 17.61 -13.07
C PRO A 235 2.95 18.59 -13.49
N SER A 236 2.77 18.81 -14.79
CA SER A 236 1.71 19.64 -15.36
C SER A 236 0.40 18.91 -15.62
N ALA A 237 0.35 17.59 -15.35
CA ALA A 237 -0.84 16.78 -15.56
C ALA A 237 -2.04 17.39 -14.80
N PRO A 238 -3.19 17.63 -15.49
CA PRO A 238 -4.35 18.20 -14.85
C PRO A 238 -4.94 17.22 -13.82
N PHE A 239 -5.65 17.77 -12.84
CA PHE A 239 -6.49 16.96 -11.96
C PHE A 239 -7.51 16.20 -12.82
N ALA A 240 -7.59 14.88 -12.60
CA ALA A 240 -8.56 14.02 -13.26
C ALA A 240 -9.46 13.34 -12.23
N TRP A 241 -10.74 13.26 -12.51
CA TRP A 241 -11.68 12.49 -11.71
C TRP A 241 -11.37 11.00 -11.79
N PRO A 242 -11.63 10.23 -10.73
CA PRO A 242 -11.40 8.80 -10.74
C PRO A 242 -12.17 8.11 -11.86
N THR A 243 -11.47 7.31 -12.65
CA THR A 243 -12.10 6.45 -13.66
C THR A 243 -12.91 5.35 -12.99
N THR A 244 -13.93 4.84 -13.68
CA THR A 244 -14.75 3.72 -13.18
C THR A 244 -13.88 2.53 -12.75
N LYS A 245 -12.81 2.24 -13.50
CA LYS A 245 -11.86 1.15 -13.16
C LYS A 245 -11.19 1.42 -11.81
N VAL A 246 -10.70 2.64 -11.57
CA VAL A 246 -10.05 3.02 -10.31
C VAL A 246 -11.04 2.94 -9.14
N VAL A 247 -12.29 3.39 -9.32
CA VAL A 247 -13.32 3.29 -8.27
C VAL A 247 -13.64 1.84 -7.94
N ILE A 248 -13.81 0.97 -8.95
CA ILE A 248 -14.09 -0.46 -8.72
C ILE A 248 -12.91 -1.11 -7.97
N VAL A 249 -11.66 -0.84 -8.39
CA VAL A 249 -10.48 -1.35 -7.68
C VAL A 249 -10.42 -0.79 -6.25
N GLY A 250 -10.78 0.47 -6.04
CA GLY A 250 -10.90 1.06 -4.70
C GLY A 250 -11.91 0.31 -3.82
N ILE A 251 -13.08 -0.04 -4.37
CA ILE A 251 -14.09 -0.86 -3.66
C ILE A 251 -13.53 -2.26 -3.33
N LEU A 252 -12.77 -2.87 -4.24
CA LEU A 252 -12.13 -4.16 -3.97
C LEU A 252 -11.03 -4.03 -2.89
N CYS A 253 -10.30 -2.91 -2.85
CA CYS A 253 -9.38 -2.59 -1.76
C CYS A 253 -10.13 -2.36 -0.44
N PHE A 254 -11.30 -1.68 -0.47
CA PHE A 254 -12.18 -1.55 0.70
C PHE A 254 -12.57 -2.92 1.26
N ILE A 255 -13.03 -3.84 0.41
CA ILE A 255 -13.39 -5.20 0.83
C ILE A 255 -12.17 -5.92 1.44
N ALA A 256 -11.01 -5.82 0.81
CA ALA A 256 -9.78 -6.45 1.30
C ALA A 256 -9.38 -5.93 2.68
N LEU A 257 -9.38 -4.61 2.88
CA LEU A 257 -9.04 -4.00 4.17
C LEU A 257 -10.14 -4.16 5.23
N LEU A 258 -11.41 -4.29 4.81
CA LEU A 258 -12.51 -4.72 5.70
C LEU A 258 -12.27 -6.14 6.22
N VAL A 259 -11.84 -7.07 5.36
CA VAL A 259 -11.48 -8.45 5.75
C VAL A 259 -10.30 -8.44 6.73
N GLU A 260 -9.26 -7.64 6.45
CA GLU A 260 -8.10 -7.50 7.35
C GLU A 260 -8.53 -6.97 8.72
N GLY A 261 -9.36 -5.92 8.75
CA GLY A 261 -9.95 -5.36 9.98
C GLY A 261 -10.86 -6.35 10.71
N ALA A 262 -11.64 -7.14 9.98
CA ALA A 262 -12.49 -8.17 10.57
C ALA A 262 -11.68 -9.21 11.35
N VAL A 263 -10.54 -9.65 10.80
CA VAL A 263 -9.66 -10.60 11.51
C VAL A 263 -8.98 -9.91 12.69
N LEU A 264 -8.50 -8.67 12.53
CA LEU A 264 -7.86 -7.91 13.60
C LEU A 264 -8.76 -7.72 14.81
N ASP A 265 -9.99 -7.25 14.60
CA ASP A 265 -10.87 -6.80 15.68
C ASP A 265 -11.78 -7.89 16.22
N TRP A 266 -12.18 -8.85 15.38
CA TRP A 266 -13.22 -9.81 15.71
C TRP A 266 -12.77 -11.25 15.87
N SER A 267 -11.54 -11.64 15.44
CA SER A 267 -11.09 -13.03 15.55
C SER A 267 -11.04 -13.53 17.00
N ALA A 268 -10.44 -12.74 17.89
CA ALA A 268 -10.34 -13.10 19.31
C ALA A 268 -11.73 -13.11 19.98
N VAL A 269 -12.58 -12.13 19.67
CA VAL A 269 -13.97 -12.07 20.18
C VAL A 269 -14.77 -13.28 19.71
N PHE A 270 -14.63 -13.66 18.45
CA PHE A 270 -15.30 -14.83 17.87
C PHE A 270 -14.87 -16.13 18.58
N LEU A 271 -13.55 -16.34 18.69
CA LEU A 271 -13.02 -17.55 19.33
C LEU A 271 -13.42 -17.65 20.80
N ASN A 272 -13.40 -16.54 21.54
CA ASN A 272 -13.82 -16.53 22.93
C ASN A 272 -15.32 -16.81 23.09
N ARG A 273 -16.20 -16.12 22.32
CA ARG A 273 -17.64 -16.24 22.47
C ARG A 273 -18.22 -17.54 21.94
N MET A 274 -17.72 -18.02 20.78
CA MET A 274 -18.29 -19.19 20.09
C MET A 274 -17.63 -20.51 20.49
N HIS A 275 -16.34 -20.48 20.83
CA HIS A 275 -15.57 -21.68 21.12
C HIS A 275 -15.02 -21.74 22.55
N GLN A 276 -15.37 -20.77 23.41
CA GLN A 276 -14.96 -20.69 24.83
C GLN A 276 -13.42 -20.71 25.01
N ILE A 277 -12.67 -20.23 23.99
CA ILE A 277 -11.22 -20.15 24.07
C ILE A 277 -10.82 -18.97 24.94
N ASP A 278 -9.89 -19.20 25.87
CA ASP A 278 -9.37 -18.14 26.73
C ASP A 278 -8.81 -16.97 25.93
N LEU A 279 -9.12 -15.74 26.34
CA LEU A 279 -8.69 -14.52 25.66
C LEU A 279 -7.18 -14.41 25.54
N SER A 280 -6.41 -14.99 26.47
CA SER A 280 -4.96 -15.02 26.41
C SER A 280 -4.41 -15.80 25.21
N VAL A 281 -5.18 -16.76 24.68
CA VAL A 281 -4.82 -17.60 23.54
C VAL A 281 -5.54 -17.18 22.26
N ALA A 282 -6.72 -16.56 22.39
CA ALA A 282 -7.56 -16.18 21.25
C ALA A 282 -6.88 -15.21 20.28
N GLY A 283 -5.96 -14.36 20.78
CA GLY A 283 -5.10 -13.49 19.94
C GLY A 283 -4.17 -14.24 18.98
N GLY A 284 -3.95 -15.56 19.21
CA GLY A 284 -3.15 -16.41 18.32
C GLY A 284 -3.71 -16.51 16.90
N ALA A 285 -5.02 -16.34 16.71
CA ALA A 285 -5.65 -16.29 15.39
C ALA A 285 -5.10 -15.13 14.54
N TYR A 286 -5.07 -13.94 15.12
CA TYR A 286 -4.51 -12.76 14.45
C TYR A 286 -3.00 -12.90 14.21
N ALA A 287 -2.27 -13.50 15.14
CA ALA A 287 -0.83 -13.73 14.98
C ALA A 287 -0.55 -14.68 13.79
N VAL A 288 -1.29 -15.78 13.66
CA VAL A 288 -1.19 -16.71 12.54
C VAL A 288 -1.55 -16.03 11.22
N PHE A 289 -2.65 -15.30 11.20
CA PHE A 289 -3.07 -14.49 10.04
C PHE A 289 -1.96 -13.52 9.59
N SER A 290 -1.41 -12.72 10.52
CA SER A 290 -0.39 -11.72 10.21
C SER A 290 0.91 -12.34 9.73
N LEU A 291 1.33 -13.46 10.33
CA LEU A 291 2.53 -14.20 9.91
C LEU A 291 2.38 -14.75 8.50
N THR A 292 1.26 -15.38 8.20
CA THR A 292 0.99 -15.96 6.87
C THR A 292 0.77 -14.89 5.83
N MET A 293 0.17 -13.74 6.18
CA MET A 293 0.10 -12.58 5.30
C MET A 293 1.50 -12.05 4.95
N ALA A 294 2.38 -11.89 5.94
CA ALA A 294 3.75 -11.46 5.69
C ALA A 294 4.50 -12.46 4.78
N ALA A 295 4.40 -13.77 5.06
CA ALA A 295 4.99 -14.82 4.22
C ALA A 295 4.44 -14.81 2.79
N GLY A 296 3.13 -14.63 2.64
CA GLY A 296 2.47 -14.50 1.33
C GLY A 296 2.92 -13.26 0.56
N ARG A 297 3.17 -12.14 1.24
CA ARG A 297 3.72 -10.92 0.62
C ARG A 297 5.14 -11.12 0.10
N PHE A 298 6.01 -11.78 0.85
CA PHE A 298 7.39 -12.08 0.40
C PHE A 298 7.45 -13.06 -0.76
N SER A 299 6.52 -14.01 -0.85
CA SER A 299 6.40 -14.95 -1.97
C SER A 299 5.60 -14.39 -3.17
N GLY A 300 4.88 -13.28 -2.98
CA GLY A 300 3.87 -12.78 -3.91
C GLY A 300 4.40 -12.36 -5.28
N ASP A 301 5.55 -11.72 -5.33
CA ASP A 301 6.16 -11.30 -6.60
C ASP A 301 6.53 -12.52 -7.47
N TRP A 302 7.05 -13.59 -6.85
CA TRP A 302 7.33 -14.85 -7.52
C TRP A 302 6.04 -15.55 -7.98
N LEU A 303 5.01 -15.58 -7.11
CA LEU A 303 3.69 -16.14 -7.46
C LEU A 303 3.06 -15.38 -8.61
N ARG A 304 3.09 -14.04 -8.57
CA ARG A 304 2.55 -13.19 -9.64
C ARG A 304 3.25 -13.41 -10.98
N LYS A 305 4.58 -13.62 -10.96
CA LYS A 305 5.35 -13.96 -12.15
C LYS A 305 4.95 -15.31 -12.73
N ARG A 306 4.62 -16.29 -11.88
CA ARG A 306 4.25 -17.66 -12.29
C ARG A 306 2.79 -17.79 -12.70
N LEU A 307 1.88 -17.24 -11.91
CA LEU A 307 0.43 -17.43 -12.06
C LEU A 307 -0.24 -16.29 -12.81
N GLY A 308 0.40 -15.13 -12.88
CA GLY A 308 -0.20 -13.88 -13.36
C GLY A 308 -1.12 -13.23 -12.33
N ALA A 309 -1.41 -11.92 -12.54
CA ALA A 309 -2.23 -11.13 -11.62
C ALA A 309 -3.65 -11.68 -11.46
N VAL A 310 -4.27 -12.11 -12.55
CA VAL A 310 -5.67 -12.64 -12.57
C VAL A 310 -5.80 -13.86 -11.67
N ASN A 311 -4.96 -14.88 -11.89
CA ASN A 311 -5.06 -16.13 -11.14
C ASN A 311 -4.68 -15.93 -9.67
N LEU A 312 -3.73 -15.01 -9.38
CA LEU A 312 -3.34 -14.68 -8.02
C LEU A 312 -4.50 -14.03 -7.26
N LEU A 313 -5.24 -13.10 -7.88
CA LEU A 313 -6.42 -12.47 -7.30
C LEU A 313 -7.57 -13.46 -7.11
N ILE A 314 -7.85 -14.32 -8.10
CA ILE A 314 -8.90 -15.35 -8.01
C ILE A 314 -8.53 -16.34 -6.89
N GLY A 315 -7.33 -16.91 -6.92
CA GLY A 315 -6.88 -17.87 -5.91
C GLY A 315 -6.85 -17.26 -4.51
N GLY A 316 -6.38 -16.00 -4.38
CA GLY A 316 -6.39 -15.27 -3.12
C GLY A 316 -7.80 -15.08 -2.56
N GLY A 317 -8.75 -14.63 -3.39
CA GLY A 317 -10.15 -14.46 -2.98
C GLY A 317 -10.79 -15.78 -2.55
N LEU A 318 -10.56 -16.89 -3.28
CA LEU A 318 -11.06 -18.23 -2.92
C LEU A 318 -10.43 -18.72 -1.60
N LEU A 319 -9.12 -18.51 -1.38
CA LEU A 319 -8.46 -18.88 -0.13
C LEU A 319 -9.07 -18.13 1.06
N VAL A 320 -9.37 -16.84 0.93
CA VAL A 320 -10.05 -16.07 1.98
C VAL A 320 -11.43 -16.64 2.28
N MET A 321 -12.23 -16.91 1.25
CA MET A 321 -13.59 -17.49 1.43
C MET A 321 -13.51 -18.85 2.12
N VAL A 322 -12.64 -19.75 1.68
CA VAL A 322 -12.44 -21.08 2.32
C VAL A 322 -11.92 -20.90 3.74
N GLY A 323 -10.98 -19.97 3.97
CA GLY A 323 -10.42 -19.68 5.29
C GLY A 323 -11.51 -19.24 6.29
N PHE A 324 -12.42 -18.32 5.90
CA PHE A 324 -13.56 -17.94 6.75
C PHE A 324 -14.50 -19.11 6.97
N ALA A 325 -14.83 -19.89 5.95
CA ALA A 325 -15.69 -21.06 6.11
C ALA A 325 -15.06 -22.07 7.10
N MET A 326 -13.75 -22.34 6.99
CA MET A 326 -13.06 -23.22 7.92
C MET A 326 -12.99 -22.65 9.34
N ALA A 327 -12.60 -21.38 9.48
CA ALA A 327 -12.48 -20.75 10.80
C ALA A 327 -13.81 -20.63 11.55
N ILE A 328 -14.93 -20.60 10.83
CA ILE A 328 -16.25 -20.31 11.42
C ILE A 328 -17.13 -21.56 11.53
N LEU A 329 -17.03 -22.50 10.57
CA LEU A 329 -17.95 -23.64 10.48
C LEU A 329 -17.38 -24.92 11.10
N LEU A 330 -16.04 -25.01 11.27
CA LEU A 330 -15.40 -26.22 11.79
C LEU A 330 -15.07 -26.06 13.27
N GLU A 331 -15.26 -27.13 14.07
CA GLU A 331 -15.08 -27.08 15.52
C GLU A 331 -13.65 -27.31 16.02
N PRO A 332 -12.82 -28.22 15.42
CA PRO A 332 -11.47 -28.48 15.94
C PRO A 332 -10.56 -27.24 15.84
N TRP A 333 -9.99 -26.84 16.98
CA TRP A 333 -9.16 -25.64 17.09
C TRP A 333 -8.00 -25.54 16.07
N PRO A 334 -7.30 -26.63 15.64
CA PRO A 334 -6.28 -26.51 14.61
C PRO A 334 -6.84 -26.03 13.28
N LEU A 335 -8.12 -26.33 12.98
CA LEU A 335 -8.78 -25.91 11.73
C LEU A 335 -9.14 -24.44 11.74
N PHE A 336 -9.46 -23.84 12.90
CA PHE A 336 -9.61 -22.38 12.97
C PHE A 336 -8.31 -21.68 12.61
N LEU A 337 -7.19 -22.11 13.21
CA LEU A 337 -5.88 -21.52 12.94
C LEU A 337 -5.49 -21.69 11.47
N LEU A 338 -5.77 -22.85 10.88
CA LEU A 338 -5.57 -23.07 9.45
C LEU A 338 -6.48 -22.14 8.62
N GLY A 339 -7.73 -21.94 9.04
CA GLY A 339 -8.64 -20.98 8.42
C GLY A 339 -8.04 -19.55 8.41
N PHE A 340 -7.58 -19.05 9.56
CA PHE A 340 -6.92 -17.75 9.64
C PHE A 340 -5.60 -17.67 8.85
N ALA A 341 -4.84 -18.78 8.78
CA ALA A 341 -3.67 -18.86 7.92
C ALA A 341 -4.03 -18.72 6.43
N LEU A 342 -5.08 -19.37 5.98
CA LEU A 342 -5.57 -19.28 4.60
C LEU A 342 -6.08 -17.87 4.28
N ILE A 343 -6.77 -17.19 5.23
CA ILE A 343 -7.20 -15.80 5.06
C ILE A 343 -5.97 -14.91 4.86
N GLY A 344 -4.93 -15.04 5.70
CA GLY A 344 -3.71 -14.26 5.59
C GLY A 344 -2.97 -14.46 4.27
N LEU A 345 -2.77 -15.71 3.85
CA LEU A 345 -2.16 -16.04 2.56
C LEU A 345 -2.99 -15.49 1.38
N GLY A 346 -4.31 -15.69 1.42
CA GLY A 346 -5.21 -15.26 0.36
C GLY A 346 -5.26 -13.74 0.17
N LEU A 347 -5.24 -12.99 1.27
CA LEU A 347 -5.34 -11.53 1.26
C LEU A 347 -4.00 -10.85 0.92
N SER A 348 -2.87 -11.53 1.20
CA SER A 348 -1.52 -10.97 1.18
C SER A 348 -1.15 -10.17 -0.06
N ASN A 349 -1.59 -10.60 -1.23
CA ASN A 349 -1.21 -10.03 -2.52
C ASN A 349 -2.31 -9.16 -3.17
N THR A 350 -3.48 -9.06 -2.56
CA THR A 350 -4.62 -8.31 -3.13
C THR A 350 -4.27 -6.84 -3.33
N PHE A 351 -3.88 -6.14 -2.28
CA PHE A 351 -3.55 -4.72 -2.35
C PHE A 351 -2.30 -4.43 -3.21
N PRO A 352 -1.16 -5.16 -3.06
CA PRO A 352 0.00 -4.98 -3.93
C PRO A 352 -0.29 -5.14 -5.42
N VAL A 353 -1.09 -6.13 -5.79
CA VAL A 353 -1.49 -6.36 -7.18
C VAL A 353 -2.35 -5.22 -7.69
N TYR A 354 -3.30 -4.74 -6.90
CA TYR A 354 -4.16 -3.62 -7.30
C TYR A 354 -3.39 -2.30 -7.44
N CYS A 355 -2.39 -2.02 -6.62
CA CYS A 355 -1.49 -0.88 -6.82
C CYS A 355 -0.81 -0.94 -8.19
N SER A 356 -0.28 -2.10 -8.60
CA SER A 356 0.34 -2.26 -9.92
C SER A 356 -0.68 -2.13 -11.06
N VAL A 357 -1.88 -2.71 -10.90
CA VAL A 357 -2.96 -2.65 -11.91
C VAL A 357 -3.45 -1.23 -12.14
N VAL A 358 -3.69 -0.49 -11.06
CA VAL A 358 -4.15 0.90 -11.13
C VAL A 358 -3.05 1.81 -11.66
N GLY A 359 -1.82 1.56 -11.23
CA GLY A 359 -0.68 2.29 -11.74
C GLY A 359 -0.46 2.13 -13.24
N ALA A 360 -0.78 0.99 -13.83
CA ALA A 360 -0.63 0.73 -15.26
C ALA A 360 -1.72 1.38 -16.14
N GLN A 361 -2.82 1.85 -15.55
CA GLN A 361 -3.90 2.50 -16.31
C GLN A 361 -3.51 3.92 -16.76
N THR A 362 -4.09 4.41 -17.89
CA THR A 362 -3.73 5.68 -18.53
C THR A 362 -4.75 6.80 -18.34
N GLY A 363 -5.88 6.54 -17.66
CA GLY A 363 -7.00 7.49 -17.58
C GLY A 363 -6.83 8.61 -16.55
N MET A 364 -5.83 8.53 -15.64
CA MET A 364 -5.53 9.57 -14.67
C MET A 364 -4.10 9.40 -14.12
N PRO A 365 -3.51 10.46 -13.50
CA PRO A 365 -2.20 10.37 -12.88
C PRO A 365 -2.10 9.22 -11.86
N ALA A 366 -1.00 8.45 -11.91
CA ALA A 366 -0.81 7.29 -11.05
C ALA A 366 -0.82 7.65 -9.57
N GLY A 367 -0.26 8.82 -9.20
CA GLY A 367 -0.29 9.31 -7.81
C GLY A 367 -1.71 9.52 -7.29
N LEU A 368 -2.59 10.11 -8.10
CA LEU A 368 -4.01 10.28 -7.73
C LEU A 368 -4.75 8.95 -7.72
N ALA A 369 -4.48 8.07 -8.69
CA ALA A 369 -5.11 6.75 -8.76
C ALA A 369 -4.78 5.89 -7.54
N ILE A 370 -3.52 5.86 -7.11
CA ILE A 370 -3.08 5.19 -5.88
C ILE A 370 -3.74 5.83 -4.64
N ALA A 371 -3.76 7.16 -4.56
CA ALA A 371 -4.42 7.87 -3.45
C ALA A 371 -5.91 7.51 -3.32
N VAL A 372 -6.62 7.39 -4.45
CA VAL A 372 -8.04 7.01 -4.46
C VAL A 372 -8.24 5.57 -3.97
N ILE A 373 -7.51 4.58 -4.51
CA ILE A 373 -7.71 3.19 -4.09
C ILE A 373 -7.28 2.96 -2.65
N THR A 374 -6.24 3.65 -2.19
CA THR A 374 -5.78 3.57 -0.80
C THR A 374 -6.79 4.24 0.13
N GLY A 375 -7.26 5.46 -0.19
CA GLY A 375 -8.25 6.18 0.61
C GLY A 375 -9.57 5.42 0.74
N ILE A 376 -10.11 4.89 -0.36
CA ILE A 376 -11.32 4.04 -0.32
C ILE A 376 -11.03 2.75 0.47
N GLY A 377 -9.84 2.16 0.29
CA GLY A 377 -9.41 0.99 1.04
C GLY A 377 -9.40 1.22 2.56
N TYR A 378 -8.80 2.33 3.01
CA TYR A 378 -8.75 2.69 4.43
C TYR A 378 -10.14 2.88 5.05
N CYS A 379 -11.17 3.29 4.28
CA CYS A 379 -12.55 3.26 4.77
C CYS A 379 -12.98 1.85 5.20
N GLY A 380 -12.46 0.80 4.55
CA GLY A 380 -12.78 -0.59 4.90
C GLY A 380 -12.31 -0.97 6.30
N ILE A 381 -11.05 -0.66 6.64
CA ILE A 381 -10.52 -0.96 7.97
C ILE A 381 -11.12 -0.03 9.05
N LEU A 382 -11.39 1.23 8.70
CA LEU A 382 -11.92 2.23 9.62
C LEU A 382 -13.39 1.99 9.99
N LEU A 383 -14.23 1.68 8.98
CA LEU A 383 -15.65 1.43 9.16
C LEU A 383 -15.95 -0.03 9.51
N GLY A 384 -14.98 -0.93 9.29
CA GLY A 384 -15.11 -2.38 9.48
C GLY A 384 -15.68 -2.77 10.82
N PRO A 385 -15.12 -2.33 11.96
CA PRO A 385 -15.61 -2.68 13.28
C PRO A 385 -17.09 -2.33 13.49
N ALA A 386 -17.49 -1.12 13.03
CA ALA A 386 -18.88 -0.66 13.15
C ALA A 386 -19.84 -1.43 12.24
N LEU A 387 -19.45 -1.65 10.97
CA LEU A 387 -20.26 -2.40 10.00
C LEU A 387 -20.47 -3.85 10.44
N ILE A 388 -19.40 -4.51 10.90
CA ILE A 388 -19.46 -5.89 11.36
C ILE A 388 -20.23 -5.97 12.69
N GLY A 389 -20.01 -5.04 13.62
CA GLY A 389 -20.74 -4.98 14.89
C GLY A 389 -22.23 -4.79 14.69
N PHE A 390 -22.63 -3.89 13.77
CA PHE A 390 -24.04 -3.70 13.43
C PHE A 390 -24.65 -4.95 12.75
N ALA A 391 -23.94 -5.53 11.77
CA ALA A 391 -24.37 -6.77 11.14
C ALA A 391 -24.51 -7.91 12.17
N ALA A 392 -23.53 -8.05 13.08
CA ALA A 392 -23.54 -9.05 14.12
C ALA A 392 -24.71 -8.89 15.11
N HIS A 393 -25.14 -7.64 15.35
CA HIS A 393 -26.34 -7.37 16.16
C HIS A 393 -27.63 -7.87 15.49
N VAL A 394 -27.69 -7.80 14.16
CA VAL A 394 -28.92 -8.17 13.40
C VAL A 394 -28.95 -9.65 13.07
N VAL A 395 -27.85 -10.23 12.59
CA VAL A 395 -27.83 -11.62 12.08
C VAL A 395 -26.95 -12.58 12.88
N GLY A 396 -26.22 -12.08 13.88
CA GLY A 396 -25.25 -12.88 14.62
C GLY A 396 -23.81 -12.67 14.11
N LEU A 397 -22.84 -12.86 15.02
CA LEU A 397 -21.41 -12.64 14.69
C LEU A 397 -20.88 -13.68 13.68
N ARG A 398 -21.35 -14.91 13.77
CA ARG A 398 -20.99 -16.01 12.86
C ARG A 398 -21.38 -15.69 11.43
N GLU A 399 -22.63 -15.31 11.22
CA GLU A 399 -23.19 -14.96 9.93
C GLU A 399 -22.57 -13.69 9.35
N ALA A 400 -22.35 -12.69 10.19
CA ALA A 400 -21.68 -11.45 9.79
C ALA A 400 -20.28 -11.71 9.26
N LEU A 401 -19.47 -12.53 9.94
CA LEU A 401 -18.12 -12.89 9.49
C LEU A 401 -18.13 -13.74 8.22
N LEU A 402 -19.10 -14.66 8.06
CA LEU A 402 -19.27 -15.41 6.80
C LEU A 402 -19.61 -14.47 5.63
N CYS A 403 -20.47 -13.47 5.86
CA CYS A 403 -20.77 -12.44 4.87
C CYS A 403 -19.52 -11.65 4.48
N VAL A 404 -18.66 -11.27 5.44
CA VAL A 404 -17.40 -10.59 5.17
C VAL A 404 -16.50 -11.44 4.25
N GLY A 405 -16.35 -12.74 4.56
CA GLY A 405 -15.64 -13.68 3.69
C GLY A 405 -16.24 -13.77 2.29
N ALA A 406 -17.58 -13.81 2.19
CA ALA A 406 -18.31 -13.89 0.92
C ALA A 406 -18.15 -12.63 0.05
N LEU A 407 -17.87 -11.45 0.62
CA LEU A 407 -17.58 -10.24 -0.17
C LEU A 407 -16.37 -10.43 -1.10
N MET A 408 -15.44 -11.33 -0.78
CA MET A 408 -14.32 -11.65 -1.65
C MET A 408 -14.73 -12.30 -2.98
N LEU A 409 -15.98 -12.76 -3.11
CA LEU A 409 -16.57 -13.19 -4.37
C LEU A 409 -16.54 -12.04 -5.41
N ALA A 410 -16.71 -10.80 -4.98
CA ALA A 410 -16.62 -9.63 -5.86
C ALA A 410 -15.22 -9.56 -6.51
N GLN A 411 -14.14 -9.81 -5.76
CA GLN A 411 -12.79 -9.90 -6.31
C GLN A 411 -12.66 -11.06 -7.31
N VAL A 412 -13.13 -12.25 -6.95
CA VAL A 412 -13.06 -13.44 -7.82
C VAL A 412 -13.75 -13.21 -9.16
N LEU A 413 -14.97 -12.64 -9.13
CA LEU A 413 -15.78 -12.40 -10.33
C LEU A 413 -15.21 -11.28 -11.21
N THR A 414 -14.59 -10.25 -10.61
CA THR A 414 -14.11 -9.07 -11.33
C THR A 414 -12.64 -9.15 -11.72
N ALA A 415 -11.85 -10.07 -11.14
CA ALA A 415 -10.40 -10.17 -11.32
C ALA A 415 -9.98 -10.16 -12.80
N ARG A 416 -10.67 -10.90 -13.67
CA ARG A 416 -10.36 -10.94 -15.10
C ARG A 416 -10.55 -9.60 -15.81
N ARG A 417 -11.51 -8.78 -15.36
CA ARG A 417 -11.80 -7.46 -15.95
C ARG A 417 -10.85 -6.40 -15.41
N MET A 418 -10.54 -6.48 -14.11
CA MET A 418 -9.73 -5.48 -13.43
C MET A 418 -8.23 -5.67 -13.66
N ALA A 419 -7.73 -6.91 -13.73
CA ALA A 419 -6.31 -7.19 -13.91
C ALA A 419 -5.84 -7.25 -15.37
N LYS A 420 -6.75 -7.21 -16.35
CA LYS A 420 -6.42 -6.97 -17.76
C LYS A 420 -6.29 -5.45 -17.94
N GLY A 421 -5.04 -4.97 -18.09
CA GLY A 421 -4.68 -3.58 -18.37
C GLY A 421 -4.86 -3.26 -19.83
#